data_c4589b3dc31b730be80001525dfdacf4
#
_entry.id   c4589b3dc31b730be80001525dfdacf4
#
_cell.length_a   1.000
_cell.length_b   1.000
_cell.length_c   1.000
_cell.angle_alpha   90.00
_cell.angle_beta   90.00
_cell.angle_gamma   90.00
#
_symmetry.space_group_name_H-M   'P 1'
#
loop_
_entity.id
_entity.type
_entity.pdbx_description
1 polymer ?
#
loop_
_entity_poly.entity_id
_entity_poly.type
_entity_poly.pdbx_seq_one_letter_code
_entity_poly.pdbx_strand_id
1 'polypeptide(L)'
;MRRLRTAPKILLPAVIIGLAAFWGVIEVTEPPGPGLDPDALAYLGAGSSLAHGHGLRVPSSGWASDSTTAPLVHFPPGFPATIALGVMAGATPVNAARLVEAAAAAVTAVSVVLAASTAGGVLAALAVFGIAAFTPAFVVVHAGVLSEPLFLALLALFTWQLSRERRGKDMERTLVLGAIAAAATLVRYAGASLVVAVVFEAWWTVDGAWRATWRQRARRAFVAAELPVIVLAVWVLTRPHSEGAEKIREVGLYTSGLGDTLVGGLHTAARWLAPGVNSVGASTMAAIAVFAAMLALVLRTIRAARRGTVPAREIRLYRATAIVLFSYAFVLLASRLLADPGIPLDDRILAPVFLLMALRVGVALAAFWRDSLLAHRGIVLLTVGMSASWIWGSEEVSAGLVNDFRADGGDLAAHEWTASPLVAWAAHAPPGTPLYSNWPAAIWFHTARATHEMPLDLDESTVREFRAKIEREHGAILSFRAHAVDFAPPDSLAALAGLVAVERWPDGTIWRAPADTVRLQP
;
A
#
# COMPACT_ATOMS: atom_id res chain seq x y z
N MET A 1 34.54 -4.04 -25.17
CA MET A 1 34.97 -2.91 -24.31
C MET A 1 34.13 -1.62 -24.40
N ARG A 2 33.28 -1.38 -25.42
CA ARG A 2 32.43 -0.15 -25.50
C ARG A 2 31.25 -0.07 -24.50
N ARG A 3 30.83 -1.16 -23.83
CA ARG A 3 29.61 -1.22 -22.99
C ARG A 3 29.79 -0.80 -21.52
N LEU A 4 31.02 -0.68 -21.00
CA LEU A 4 31.27 -0.21 -19.62
C LEU A 4 31.22 1.32 -19.47
N ARG A 5 31.27 2.09 -20.58
CA ARG A 5 31.26 3.56 -20.55
C ARG A 5 29.87 4.21 -20.48
N THR A 6 28.79 3.48 -20.69
CA THR A 6 27.40 4.04 -20.64
C THR A 6 26.72 3.83 -19.29
N ALA A 7 27.13 2.87 -18.48
CA ALA A 7 26.58 2.60 -17.16
C ALA A 7 26.69 3.80 -16.18
N PRO A 8 27.84 4.50 -16.06
CA PRO A 8 27.95 5.64 -15.13
C PRO A 8 27.12 6.85 -15.56
N LYS A 9 26.83 7.02 -16.85
CA LYS A 9 26.07 8.17 -17.37
C LYS A 9 24.59 8.15 -17.01
N ILE A 10 24.01 6.96 -16.75
CA ILE A 10 22.59 6.80 -16.38
C ILE A 10 22.47 6.63 -14.86
N LEU A 11 23.46 6.02 -14.21
CA LEU A 11 23.39 5.73 -12.78
C LEU A 11 23.35 7.01 -11.92
N LEU A 12 24.20 7.99 -12.22
CA LEU A 12 24.23 9.24 -11.46
C LEU A 12 22.89 10.01 -11.51
N PRO A 13 22.28 10.28 -12.67
CA PRO A 13 20.95 10.86 -12.72
C PRO A 13 19.87 10.03 -11.98
N ALA A 14 19.92 8.70 -12.09
CA ALA A 14 18.97 7.85 -11.38
C ALA A 14 19.10 7.97 -9.86
N VAL A 15 20.33 8.03 -9.34
CA VAL A 15 20.58 8.24 -7.90
C VAL A 15 20.13 9.62 -7.45
N ILE A 16 20.39 10.67 -8.23
CA ILE A 16 19.93 12.04 -7.90
C ILE A 16 18.40 12.08 -7.81
N ILE A 17 17.71 11.46 -8.76
CA ILE A 17 16.24 11.36 -8.76
C ILE A 17 15.76 10.54 -7.56
N GLY A 18 16.45 9.46 -7.21
CA GLY A 18 16.15 8.66 -6.03
C GLY A 18 16.30 9.47 -4.73
N LEU A 19 17.36 10.25 -4.61
CA LEU A 19 17.55 11.15 -3.47
C LEU A 19 16.47 12.24 -3.41
N ALA A 20 16.07 12.80 -4.54
CA ALA A 20 14.98 13.76 -4.58
C ALA A 20 13.64 13.12 -4.14
N ALA A 21 13.35 11.87 -4.57
CA ALA A 21 12.18 11.14 -4.12
C ALA A 21 12.24 10.84 -2.60
N PHE A 22 13.41 10.45 -2.08
CA PHE A 22 13.61 10.25 -0.65
C PHE A 22 13.27 11.52 0.15
N TRP A 23 13.88 12.65 -0.23
CA TRP A 23 13.64 13.93 0.45
C TRP A 23 12.20 14.41 0.29
N GLY A 24 11.57 14.20 -0.85
CA GLY A 24 10.17 14.52 -1.08
C GLY A 24 9.23 13.81 -0.08
N VAL A 25 9.47 12.53 0.19
CA VAL A 25 8.69 11.78 1.19
C VAL A 25 8.96 12.31 2.60
N ILE A 26 10.22 12.57 2.97
CA ILE A 26 10.56 13.16 4.28
C ILE A 26 9.84 14.49 4.48
N GLU A 27 9.82 15.36 3.48
CA GLU A 27 9.14 16.64 3.49
C GLU A 27 7.62 16.52 3.65
N VAL A 28 6.97 15.64 2.85
CA VAL A 28 5.51 15.46 2.88
C VAL A 28 5.04 14.85 4.19
N THR A 29 5.87 14.02 4.82
CA THR A 29 5.55 13.32 6.07
C THR A 29 6.06 14.00 7.33
N GLU A 30 6.49 15.28 7.26
CA GLU A 30 6.85 16.06 8.47
C GLU A 30 5.65 16.24 9.40
N PRO A 31 5.90 16.38 10.73
CA PRO A 31 4.83 16.64 11.68
C PRO A 31 3.93 17.82 11.25
N PRO A 32 2.59 17.71 11.40
CA PRO A 32 1.83 16.66 12.11
C PRO A 32 1.67 15.33 11.38
N GLY A 33 2.07 15.24 10.09
CA GLY A 33 2.08 13.96 9.37
C GLY A 33 3.09 12.95 9.90
N PRO A 34 3.20 11.75 9.33
CA PRO A 34 2.44 11.20 8.20
C PRO A 34 0.99 10.90 8.53
N GLY A 35 0.15 10.66 7.50
CA GLY A 35 -1.19 10.12 7.68
C GLY A 35 -1.14 8.75 8.37
N LEU A 36 -2.06 8.52 9.31
CA LEU A 36 -2.11 7.31 10.12
C LEU A 36 -3.50 6.70 10.06
N ASP A 37 -3.72 5.84 9.07
CA ASP A 37 -4.92 5.00 9.04
C ASP A 37 -4.84 3.87 10.10
N PRO A 38 -5.92 3.13 10.35
CA PRO A 38 -5.91 2.02 11.30
C PRO A 38 -4.85 0.95 11.00
N ASP A 39 -4.56 0.69 9.71
CA ASP A 39 -3.51 -0.24 9.28
C ASP A 39 -2.12 0.23 9.74
N ALA A 40 -1.87 1.54 9.67
CA ALA A 40 -0.61 2.16 10.09
C ALA A 40 -0.28 1.84 11.55
N LEU A 41 -1.29 1.91 12.42
CA LEU A 41 -1.10 1.67 13.85
C LEU A 41 -0.83 0.20 14.16
N ALA A 42 -1.42 -0.72 13.40
CA ALA A 42 -1.07 -2.13 13.48
C ALA A 42 0.41 -2.35 13.08
N TYR A 43 0.90 -1.70 12.03
CA TYR A 43 2.29 -1.78 11.62
C TYR A 43 3.26 -1.16 12.64
N LEU A 44 2.96 0.04 13.12
CA LEU A 44 3.78 0.75 14.11
C LEU A 44 3.85 -0.02 15.43
N GLY A 45 2.69 -0.49 15.91
CA GLY A 45 2.59 -1.27 17.13
C GLY A 45 3.35 -2.60 17.04
N ALA A 46 3.14 -3.36 15.96
CA ALA A 46 3.82 -4.62 15.75
C ALA A 46 5.34 -4.43 15.55
N GLY A 47 5.77 -3.39 14.85
CA GLY A 47 7.17 -3.03 14.68
C GLY A 47 7.84 -2.67 16.01
N SER A 48 7.18 -1.82 16.82
CA SER A 48 7.65 -1.45 18.15
C SER A 48 7.73 -2.67 19.08
N SER A 49 6.68 -3.49 19.11
CA SER A 49 6.63 -4.71 19.92
C SER A 49 7.75 -5.68 19.57
N LEU A 50 8.00 -5.89 18.27
CA LEU A 50 9.09 -6.75 17.78
C LEU A 50 10.47 -6.21 18.20
N ALA A 51 10.69 -4.90 18.09
CA ALA A 51 11.95 -4.25 18.47
C ALA A 51 12.28 -4.43 19.96
N HIS A 52 11.27 -4.51 20.82
CA HIS A 52 11.41 -4.75 22.25
C HIS A 52 11.40 -6.25 22.64
N GLY A 53 11.41 -7.18 21.68
CA GLY A 53 11.48 -8.62 21.94
C GLY A 53 10.15 -9.29 22.32
N HIS A 54 9.01 -8.58 22.19
CA HIS A 54 7.69 -9.12 22.53
C HIS A 54 7.00 -9.83 21.36
N GLY A 55 7.71 -9.98 20.21
CA GLY A 55 7.16 -10.54 18.98
C GLY A 55 6.27 -9.55 18.23
N LEU A 56 5.60 -10.02 17.19
CA LEU A 56 4.71 -9.20 16.36
C LEU A 56 3.34 -9.08 17.03
N ARG A 57 3.11 -8.02 17.78
CA ARG A 57 1.85 -7.76 18.49
C ARG A 57 1.31 -6.37 18.16
N VAL A 58 0.02 -6.28 17.95
CA VAL A 58 -0.72 -5.02 17.78
C VAL A 58 -1.17 -4.47 19.14
N PRO A 59 -1.31 -3.15 19.30
CA PRO A 59 -1.59 -2.51 20.59
C PRO A 59 -3.09 -2.47 20.92
N SER A 60 -3.87 -3.37 20.37
CA SER A 60 -5.28 -3.56 20.69
C SER A 60 -5.62 -5.05 20.74
N SER A 61 -6.68 -5.40 21.42
CA SER A 61 -7.23 -6.76 21.45
C SER A 61 -8.74 -6.70 21.62
N GLY A 62 -9.43 -7.77 21.23
CA GLY A 62 -10.87 -7.88 21.43
C GLY A 62 -11.25 -7.74 22.92
N TRP A 63 -12.45 -7.23 23.17
CA TRP A 63 -12.96 -6.94 24.51
C TRP A 63 -12.94 -8.15 25.46
N ALA A 64 -13.11 -9.37 24.92
CA ALA A 64 -13.13 -10.57 25.73
C ALA A 64 -11.74 -11.05 26.20
N SER A 65 -10.67 -10.53 25.60
CA SER A 65 -9.28 -10.88 25.95
C SER A 65 -8.87 -10.34 27.31
N ASP A 66 -8.02 -11.07 28.02
CA ASP A 66 -7.35 -10.58 29.25
C ASP A 66 -6.11 -9.74 28.95
N SER A 67 -5.58 -9.83 27.72
CA SER A 67 -4.43 -9.04 27.25
C SER A 67 -4.92 -7.84 26.43
N THR A 68 -4.36 -6.67 26.68
CA THR A 68 -4.62 -5.45 25.88
C THR A 68 -3.91 -5.46 24.53
N THR A 69 -3.08 -6.44 24.24
CA THR A 69 -2.39 -6.58 22.95
C THR A 69 -2.70 -7.92 22.32
N ALA A 70 -2.82 -7.97 21.00
CA ALA A 70 -3.06 -9.19 20.23
C ALA A 70 -1.89 -9.50 19.26
N PRO A 71 -1.72 -10.77 18.85
CA PRO A 71 -0.79 -11.10 17.77
C PRO A 71 -1.17 -10.41 16.46
N LEU A 72 -0.16 -10.02 15.68
CA LEU A 72 -0.38 -9.54 14.30
C LEU A 72 -0.76 -10.74 13.42
N VAL A 73 -2.01 -10.85 13.02
CA VAL A 73 -2.51 -11.94 12.17
C VAL A 73 -2.99 -11.48 10.79
N HIS A 74 -3.39 -10.23 10.69
CA HIS A 74 -4.03 -9.67 9.50
C HIS A 74 -3.03 -9.31 8.39
N PHE A 75 -1.85 -8.83 8.76
CA PHE A 75 -0.82 -8.35 7.85
C PHE A 75 0.42 -9.25 7.84
N PRO A 76 1.13 -9.33 6.71
CA PRO A 76 2.44 -9.98 6.66
C PRO A 76 3.48 -9.22 7.49
N PRO A 77 4.55 -9.92 7.97
CA PRO A 77 5.49 -9.37 8.94
C PRO A 77 6.54 -8.41 8.38
N GLY A 78 6.68 -8.32 7.05
CA GLY A 78 7.84 -7.65 6.42
C GLY A 78 7.90 -6.16 6.69
N PHE A 79 6.79 -5.42 6.56
CA PHE A 79 6.79 -3.99 6.83
C PHE A 79 7.00 -3.69 8.33
N PRO A 80 6.27 -4.30 9.27
CA PRO A 80 6.59 -4.18 10.70
C PRO A 80 8.03 -4.55 11.06
N ALA A 81 8.61 -5.58 10.44
CA ALA A 81 9.99 -5.96 10.68
C ALA A 81 10.99 -4.89 10.22
N THR A 82 10.72 -4.20 9.11
CA THR A 82 11.57 -3.07 8.68
C THR A 82 11.44 -1.86 9.62
N ILE A 83 10.25 -1.59 10.15
CA ILE A 83 10.05 -0.57 11.20
C ILE A 83 10.83 -0.95 12.46
N ALA A 84 10.77 -2.23 12.88
CA ALA A 84 11.50 -2.71 14.05
C ALA A 84 13.01 -2.47 13.95
N LEU A 85 13.62 -2.66 12.77
CA LEU A 85 15.04 -2.35 12.55
C LEU A 85 15.36 -0.88 12.82
N GLY A 86 14.49 0.04 12.37
CA GLY A 86 14.64 1.47 12.66
C GLY A 86 14.50 1.80 14.15
N VAL A 87 13.53 1.17 14.83
CA VAL A 87 13.33 1.34 16.28
C VAL A 87 14.51 0.81 17.07
N MET A 88 15.06 -0.37 16.71
CA MET A 88 16.28 -0.92 17.31
C MET A 88 17.50 0.00 17.10
N ALA A 89 17.51 0.78 16.03
CA ALA A 89 18.53 1.80 15.78
C ALA A 89 18.28 3.13 16.53
N GLY A 90 17.23 3.23 17.35
CA GLY A 90 16.92 4.38 18.20
C GLY A 90 15.90 5.36 17.62
N ALA A 91 15.27 5.07 16.48
CA ALA A 91 14.20 5.91 15.93
C ALA A 91 12.88 5.64 16.66
N THR A 92 11.98 6.64 16.70
CA THR A 92 10.58 6.38 17.06
C THR A 92 9.92 5.51 15.99
N PRO A 93 8.86 4.73 16.32
CA PRO A 93 8.18 3.91 15.33
C PRO A 93 7.73 4.68 14.08
N VAL A 94 7.19 5.89 14.25
CA VAL A 94 6.78 6.77 13.14
C VAL A 94 7.98 7.21 12.30
N ASN A 95 9.08 7.65 12.91
CA ASN A 95 10.27 8.04 12.16
C ASN A 95 10.93 6.85 11.45
N ALA A 96 10.90 5.65 12.05
CA ALA A 96 11.35 4.43 11.41
C ALA A 96 10.52 4.12 10.15
N ALA A 97 9.20 4.21 10.24
CA ALA A 97 8.29 4.03 9.09
C ALA A 97 8.57 5.07 7.99
N ARG A 98 8.64 6.37 8.34
CA ARG A 98 8.98 7.46 7.39
C ARG A 98 10.28 7.20 6.63
N LEU A 99 11.34 6.75 7.33
CA LEU A 99 12.63 6.42 6.71
C LEU A 99 12.52 5.21 5.76
N VAL A 100 11.77 4.18 6.13
CA VAL A 100 11.53 3.01 5.27
C VAL A 100 10.78 3.43 4.00
N GLU A 101 9.76 4.25 4.11
CA GLU A 101 8.97 4.75 2.97
C GLU A 101 9.77 5.67 2.07
N ALA A 102 10.56 6.57 2.63
CA ALA A 102 11.46 7.43 1.87
C ALA A 102 12.51 6.61 1.11
N ALA A 103 13.11 5.58 1.76
CA ALA A 103 14.03 4.67 1.10
C ALA A 103 13.33 3.86 -0.01
N ALA A 104 12.10 3.42 0.23
CA ALA A 104 11.28 2.72 -0.76
C ALA A 104 10.97 3.61 -1.98
N ALA A 105 10.60 4.87 -1.77
CA ALA A 105 10.41 5.85 -2.86
C ALA A 105 11.68 6.04 -3.69
N ALA A 106 12.84 6.14 -3.02
CA ALA A 106 14.13 6.22 -3.71
C ALA A 106 14.42 4.99 -4.57
N VAL A 107 14.21 3.78 -4.04
CA VAL A 107 14.41 2.51 -4.78
C VAL A 107 13.43 2.41 -5.95
N THR A 108 12.18 2.82 -5.76
CA THR A 108 11.17 2.88 -6.82
C THR A 108 11.65 3.80 -7.94
N ALA A 109 12.01 5.04 -7.61
CA ALA A 109 12.44 6.05 -8.57
C ALA A 109 13.69 5.60 -9.35
N VAL A 110 14.72 5.09 -8.66
CA VAL A 110 15.94 4.55 -9.29
C VAL A 110 15.61 3.40 -10.24
N SER A 111 14.81 2.43 -9.80
CA SER A 111 14.46 1.25 -10.59
C SER A 111 13.67 1.62 -11.86
N VAL A 112 12.72 2.54 -11.72
CA VAL A 112 11.88 3.05 -12.83
C VAL A 112 12.71 3.82 -13.84
N VAL A 113 13.58 4.73 -13.38
CA VAL A 113 14.47 5.51 -14.24
C VAL A 113 15.44 4.60 -14.99
N LEU A 114 16.01 3.60 -14.32
CA LEU A 114 16.91 2.62 -14.98
C LEU A 114 16.15 1.76 -16.00
N ALA A 115 14.94 1.32 -15.70
CA ALA A 115 14.10 0.55 -16.62
C ALA A 115 13.74 1.38 -17.87
N ALA A 116 13.24 2.60 -17.66
CA ALA A 116 12.87 3.51 -18.74
C ALA A 116 14.06 3.94 -19.59
N SER A 117 15.20 4.31 -18.96
CA SER A 117 16.42 4.71 -19.66
C SER A 117 16.99 3.60 -20.53
N THR A 118 16.96 2.35 -20.04
CA THR A 118 17.47 1.21 -20.81
C THR A 118 16.59 0.87 -22.00
N ALA A 119 15.29 1.11 -21.93
CA ALA A 119 14.34 0.88 -23.01
C ALA A 119 14.30 2.05 -24.02
N GLY A 120 14.00 3.26 -23.56
CA GLY A 120 13.69 4.43 -24.38
C GLY A 120 14.70 5.58 -24.30
N GLY A 121 15.77 5.47 -23.50
CA GLY A 121 16.77 6.52 -23.31
C GLY A 121 16.34 7.57 -22.26
N VAL A 122 17.10 8.67 -22.19
CA VAL A 122 16.90 9.74 -21.19
C VAL A 122 15.50 10.36 -21.30
N LEU A 123 15.00 10.56 -22.52
CA LEU A 123 13.67 11.13 -22.73
C LEU A 123 12.56 10.27 -22.13
N ALA A 124 12.68 8.93 -22.24
CA ALA A 124 11.74 8.02 -21.59
C ALA A 124 11.82 8.11 -20.05
N ALA A 125 13.03 8.23 -19.50
CA ALA A 125 13.22 8.39 -18.06
C ALA A 125 12.58 9.69 -17.55
N LEU A 126 12.78 10.80 -18.24
CA LEU A 126 12.17 12.10 -17.89
C LEU A 126 10.64 12.04 -18.00
N ALA A 127 10.10 11.43 -19.06
CA ALA A 127 8.66 11.28 -19.23
C ALA A 127 8.03 10.44 -18.12
N VAL A 128 8.65 9.31 -17.75
CA VAL A 128 8.16 8.44 -16.67
C VAL A 128 8.25 9.15 -15.32
N PHE A 129 9.37 9.83 -15.07
CA PHE A 129 9.53 10.61 -13.84
C PHE A 129 8.49 11.72 -13.72
N GLY A 130 8.27 12.50 -14.80
CA GLY A 130 7.25 13.55 -14.82
C GLY A 130 5.85 12.99 -14.54
N ILE A 131 5.48 11.87 -15.17
CA ILE A 131 4.19 11.21 -14.90
C ILE A 131 4.09 10.78 -13.44
N ALA A 132 5.12 10.14 -12.88
CA ALA A 132 5.08 9.63 -11.52
C ALA A 132 5.13 10.77 -10.46
N ALA A 133 6.04 11.74 -10.62
CA ALA A 133 6.28 12.78 -9.61
C ALA A 133 5.09 13.73 -9.41
N PHE A 134 4.29 13.95 -10.45
CA PHE A 134 3.16 14.90 -10.41
C PHE A 134 1.80 14.23 -10.26
N THR A 135 1.73 12.93 -10.02
CA THR A 135 0.45 12.23 -9.89
C THR A 135 -0.01 12.14 -8.44
N PRO A 136 -1.24 12.59 -8.12
CA PRO A 136 -1.81 12.54 -6.77
C PRO A 136 -1.77 11.14 -6.13
N ALA A 137 -1.96 10.08 -6.92
CA ALA A 137 -1.91 8.69 -6.45
C ALA A 137 -0.57 8.34 -5.75
N PHE A 138 0.56 8.89 -6.22
CA PHE A 138 1.85 8.68 -5.56
C PHE A 138 1.99 9.48 -4.26
N VAL A 139 1.42 10.69 -4.20
CA VAL A 139 1.38 11.50 -2.97
C VAL A 139 0.59 10.75 -1.91
N VAL A 140 -0.63 10.30 -2.21
CA VAL A 140 -1.49 9.56 -1.26
C VAL A 140 -0.76 8.33 -0.71
N VAL A 141 -0.12 7.55 -1.57
CA VAL A 141 0.57 6.31 -1.15
C VAL A 141 1.80 6.57 -0.28
N HIS A 142 2.49 7.72 -0.45
CA HIS A 142 3.72 8.03 0.28
C HIS A 142 3.54 9.06 1.40
N ALA A 143 2.34 9.62 1.58
CA ALA A 143 2.05 10.59 2.64
C ALA A 143 1.56 9.94 3.94
N GLY A 144 1.14 8.67 3.91
CA GLY A 144 0.73 7.89 5.07
C GLY A 144 1.69 6.75 5.39
N VAL A 145 1.62 6.22 6.62
CA VAL A 145 2.37 5.02 7.01
C VAL A 145 1.70 3.78 6.41
N LEU A 146 2.22 3.36 5.27
CA LEU A 146 1.64 2.30 4.44
C LEU A 146 2.69 1.27 4.00
N SER A 147 2.28 0.02 3.83
CA SER A 147 3.16 -1.02 3.28
C SER A 147 3.32 -0.95 1.75
N GLU A 148 2.48 -0.16 1.08
CA GLU A 148 2.45 0.07 -0.36
C GLU A 148 3.76 0.63 -0.91
N PRO A 149 4.41 1.66 -0.33
CA PRO A 149 5.69 2.18 -0.83
C PRO A 149 6.77 1.10 -0.92
N LEU A 150 6.92 0.28 0.12
CA LEU A 150 7.91 -0.80 0.13
C LEU A 150 7.58 -1.89 -0.89
N PHE A 151 6.30 -2.20 -1.08
CA PHE A 151 5.85 -3.12 -2.12
C PHE A 151 6.13 -2.56 -3.53
N LEU A 152 5.86 -1.27 -3.78
CA LEU A 152 6.15 -0.61 -5.05
C LEU A 152 7.64 -0.62 -5.38
N ALA A 153 8.50 -0.44 -4.37
CA ALA A 153 9.95 -0.54 -4.54
C ALA A 153 10.38 -1.92 -5.01
N LEU A 154 9.85 -2.98 -4.38
CA LEU A 154 10.12 -4.36 -4.76
C LEU A 154 9.56 -4.70 -6.14
N LEU A 155 8.35 -4.22 -6.47
CA LEU A 155 7.73 -4.39 -7.79
C LEU A 155 8.51 -3.67 -8.89
N ALA A 156 8.96 -2.44 -8.65
CA ALA A 156 9.77 -1.68 -9.59
C ALA A 156 11.13 -2.34 -9.83
N LEU A 157 11.80 -2.77 -8.75
CA LEU A 157 13.06 -3.50 -8.79
C LEU A 157 12.91 -4.84 -9.55
N PHE A 158 11.85 -5.60 -9.26
CA PHE A 158 11.50 -6.83 -9.96
C PHE A 158 11.31 -6.58 -11.46
N THR A 159 10.50 -5.57 -11.80
CA THR A 159 10.19 -5.22 -13.20
C THR A 159 11.44 -4.78 -13.95
N TRP A 160 12.31 -3.98 -13.33
CA TRP A 160 13.60 -3.61 -13.90
C TRP A 160 14.47 -4.83 -14.14
N GLN A 161 14.67 -5.71 -13.15
CA GLN A 161 15.45 -6.94 -13.29
C GLN A 161 14.87 -7.87 -14.37
N LEU A 162 13.53 -7.96 -14.43
CA LEU A 162 12.82 -8.76 -15.43
C LEU A 162 12.99 -8.21 -16.86
N SER A 163 13.17 -6.90 -17.03
CA SER A 163 13.37 -6.24 -18.32
C SER A 163 14.81 -6.31 -18.85
N ARG A 164 15.78 -6.68 -18.00
CA ARG A 164 17.21 -6.73 -18.39
C ARG A 164 17.50 -7.83 -19.40
N GLU A 165 18.56 -7.64 -20.17
CA GLU A 165 19.05 -8.63 -21.12
C GLU A 165 19.53 -9.90 -20.41
N ARG A 166 19.16 -11.05 -20.91
CA ARG A 166 19.68 -12.34 -20.44
C ARG A 166 21.13 -12.50 -20.92
N ARG A 167 22.01 -12.89 -20.01
CA ARG A 167 23.45 -13.06 -20.27
C ARG A 167 23.93 -14.48 -19.94
N GLY A 168 23.10 -15.50 -20.25
CA GLY A 168 23.47 -16.89 -20.00
C GLY A 168 23.43 -17.36 -18.54
N LYS A 169 23.06 -16.47 -17.58
CA LYS A 169 22.95 -16.79 -16.15
C LYS A 169 21.48 -16.90 -15.72
N ASP A 170 20.74 -17.75 -16.38
CA ASP A 170 19.28 -17.87 -16.19
C ASP A 170 18.90 -18.28 -14.76
N MET A 171 19.70 -19.14 -14.11
CA MET A 171 19.42 -19.60 -12.75
C MET A 171 19.65 -18.50 -11.72
N GLU A 172 20.77 -17.78 -11.78
CA GLU A 172 21.05 -16.64 -10.88
C GLU A 172 19.94 -15.58 -10.97
N ARG A 173 19.50 -15.26 -12.18
CA ARG A 173 18.37 -14.35 -12.39
C ARG A 173 17.07 -14.86 -11.79
N THR A 174 16.77 -16.15 -11.97
CA THR A 174 15.57 -16.77 -11.40
C THR A 174 15.57 -16.69 -9.89
N LEU A 175 16.71 -16.96 -9.25
CA LEU A 175 16.87 -16.85 -7.79
C LEU A 175 16.70 -15.39 -7.30
N VAL A 176 17.29 -14.42 -8.00
CA VAL A 176 17.13 -13.00 -7.64
C VAL A 176 15.67 -12.56 -7.76
N LEU A 177 14.98 -12.92 -8.83
CA LEU A 177 13.56 -12.61 -9.00
C LEU A 177 12.70 -13.32 -7.94
N GLY A 178 13.01 -14.57 -7.62
CA GLY A 178 12.37 -15.34 -6.55
C GLY A 178 12.57 -14.67 -5.17
N ALA A 179 13.78 -14.21 -4.88
CA ALA A 179 14.07 -13.51 -3.62
C ALA A 179 13.30 -12.19 -3.50
N ILE A 180 13.21 -11.41 -4.58
CA ILE A 180 12.42 -10.17 -4.60
C ILE A 180 10.93 -10.49 -4.41
N ALA A 181 10.41 -11.55 -5.07
CA ALA A 181 9.03 -11.98 -4.91
C ALA A 181 8.74 -12.47 -3.48
N ALA A 182 9.69 -13.18 -2.83
CA ALA A 182 9.58 -13.58 -1.43
C ALA A 182 9.50 -12.38 -0.49
N ALA A 183 10.40 -11.41 -0.65
CA ALA A 183 10.37 -10.17 0.11
C ALA A 183 9.04 -9.41 -0.08
N ALA A 184 8.57 -9.30 -1.33
CA ALA A 184 7.30 -8.65 -1.64
C ALA A 184 6.10 -9.34 -0.97
N THR A 185 6.10 -10.67 -0.92
CA THR A 185 5.02 -11.45 -0.26
C THR A 185 5.03 -11.26 1.26
N LEU A 186 6.22 -11.10 1.86
CA LEU A 186 6.34 -10.77 3.28
C LEU A 186 5.91 -9.33 3.59
N VAL A 187 5.99 -8.42 2.63
CA VAL A 187 5.54 -7.03 2.82
C VAL A 187 4.03 -6.93 2.67
N ARG A 188 3.46 -7.58 1.65
CA ARG A 188 2.01 -7.59 1.35
C ARG A 188 1.61 -8.91 0.72
N TYR A 189 0.42 -9.41 1.04
CA TYR A 189 -0.10 -10.61 0.36
C TYR A 189 -0.24 -10.43 -1.16
N ALA A 190 -0.44 -9.20 -1.64
CA ALA A 190 -0.39 -8.84 -3.06
C ALA A 190 0.96 -9.16 -3.72
N GLY A 191 2.03 -9.34 -2.95
CA GLY A 191 3.34 -9.82 -3.40
C GLY A 191 3.30 -11.21 -4.06
N ALA A 192 2.27 -12.01 -3.77
CA ALA A 192 2.00 -13.26 -4.50
C ALA A 192 1.90 -13.06 -6.01
N SER A 193 1.55 -11.85 -6.46
CA SER A 193 1.55 -11.49 -7.89
C SER A 193 2.93 -11.59 -8.53
N LEU A 194 3.99 -11.26 -7.80
CA LEU A 194 5.36 -11.40 -8.29
C LEU A 194 5.80 -12.87 -8.32
N VAL A 195 5.25 -13.72 -7.44
CA VAL A 195 5.45 -15.18 -7.51
C VAL A 195 4.82 -15.73 -8.77
N VAL A 196 3.57 -15.35 -9.07
CA VAL A 196 2.92 -15.72 -10.34
C VAL A 196 3.74 -15.23 -11.54
N ALA A 197 4.23 -13.99 -11.50
CA ALA A 197 5.02 -13.40 -12.57
C ALA A 197 6.35 -14.15 -12.81
N VAL A 198 7.09 -14.50 -11.75
CA VAL A 198 8.37 -15.23 -11.91
C VAL A 198 8.17 -16.67 -12.34
N VAL A 199 7.13 -17.34 -11.87
CA VAL A 199 6.76 -18.69 -12.33
C VAL A 199 6.39 -18.67 -13.81
N PHE A 200 5.55 -17.71 -14.22
CA PHE A 200 5.18 -17.55 -15.63
C PHE A 200 6.40 -17.26 -16.50
N GLU A 201 7.29 -16.34 -16.08
CA GLU A 201 8.54 -16.04 -16.77
C GLU A 201 9.44 -17.28 -16.87
N ALA A 202 9.63 -18.01 -15.79
CA ALA A 202 10.46 -19.21 -15.74
C ALA A 202 9.93 -20.34 -16.63
N TRP A 203 8.60 -20.43 -16.73
CA TRP A 203 7.95 -21.44 -17.56
C TRP A 203 7.98 -21.09 -19.06
N TRP A 204 7.72 -19.83 -19.42
CA TRP A 204 7.44 -19.45 -20.81
C TRP A 204 8.63 -18.93 -21.59
N THR A 205 9.66 -18.41 -20.93
CA THR A 205 10.73 -17.67 -21.58
C THR A 205 12.08 -18.37 -21.59
N VAL A 206 12.09 -19.66 -21.86
CA VAL A 206 13.34 -20.39 -22.11
C VAL A 206 13.90 -19.97 -23.49
N ASP A 207 15.12 -19.44 -23.54
CA ASP A 207 15.81 -19.18 -24.80
C ASP A 207 15.92 -20.48 -25.58
N GLY A 208 15.40 -20.53 -26.79
CA GLY A 208 15.15 -21.77 -27.54
C GLY A 208 13.90 -22.52 -27.06
N ALA A 209 12.89 -21.77 -26.58
CA ALA A 209 11.66 -22.24 -25.92
C ALA A 209 10.98 -23.47 -26.55
N TRP A 210 11.07 -23.62 -27.83
CA TRP A 210 10.52 -24.77 -28.55
C TRP A 210 11.29 -26.09 -28.31
N ARG A 211 12.55 -26.04 -27.83
CA ARG A 211 13.38 -27.20 -27.53
C ARG A 211 13.47 -27.59 -26.07
N ALA A 212 13.06 -26.70 -25.16
CA ALA A 212 13.07 -27.00 -23.71
C ALA A 212 11.98 -28.02 -23.38
N THR A 213 12.34 -29.08 -22.69
CA THR A 213 11.39 -30.07 -22.19
C THR A 213 10.50 -29.50 -21.10
N TRP A 214 9.30 -30.05 -20.94
CA TRP A 214 8.39 -29.65 -19.85
C TRP A 214 9.04 -29.80 -18.46
N ARG A 215 9.92 -30.80 -18.27
CA ARG A 215 10.67 -31.01 -17.03
C ARG A 215 11.63 -29.87 -16.72
N GLN A 216 12.31 -29.33 -17.72
CA GLN A 216 13.20 -28.17 -17.55
C GLN A 216 12.41 -26.91 -17.17
N ARG A 217 11.25 -26.71 -17.77
CA ARG A 217 10.33 -25.60 -17.45
C ARG A 217 9.79 -25.73 -16.02
N ALA A 218 9.31 -26.91 -15.64
CA ALA A 218 8.80 -27.21 -14.31
C ALA A 218 9.88 -27.00 -13.24
N ARG A 219 11.11 -27.50 -13.47
CA ARG A 219 12.23 -27.29 -12.54
C ARG A 219 12.53 -25.80 -12.32
N ARG A 220 12.54 -24.98 -13.37
CA ARG A 220 12.79 -23.55 -13.26
C ARG A 220 11.66 -22.84 -12.54
N ALA A 221 10.41 -23.16 -12.84
CA ALA A 221 9.24 -22.62 -12.16
C ALA A 221 9.25 -22.98 -10.67
N PHE A 222 9.62 -24.23 -10.35
CA PHE A 222 9.76 -24.69 -8.96
C PHE A 222 10.84 -23.88 -8.21
N VAL A 223 12.05 -23.77 -8.76
CA VAL A 223 13.14 -22.98 -8.16
C VAL A 223 12.75 -21.50 -8.00
N ALA A 224 11.97 -20.94 -8.93
CA ALA A 224 11.50 -19.57 -8.85
C ALA A 224 10.49 -19.36 -7.71
N ALA A 225 9.63 -20.36 -7.45
CA ALA A 225 8.59 -20.31 -6.45
C ALA A 225 9.05 -20.80 -5.07
N GLU A 226 10.13 -21.58 -4.98
CA GLU A 226 10.55 -22.27 -3.77
C GLU A 226 10.69 -21.32 -2.57
N LEU A 227 11.51 -20.28 -2.69
CA LEU A 227 11.74 -19.33 -1.62
C LEU A 227 10.48 -18.57 -1.21
N PRO A 228 9.70 -17.93 -2.12
CA PRO A 228 8.45 -17.29 -1.77
C PRO A 228 7.45 -18.21 -1.08
N VAL A 229 7.32 -19.46 -1.56
CA VAL A 229 6.38 -20.42 -0.99
C VAL A 229 6.82 -20.84 0.41
N ILE A 230 8.12 -21.13 0.62
CA ILE A 230 8.66 -21.48 1.93
C ILE A 230 8.41 -20.33 2.93
N VAL A 231 8.74 -19.11 2.56
CA VAL A 231 8.61 -17.95 3.45
C VAL A 231 7.15 -17.70 3.82
N LEU A 232 6.24 -17.77 2.85
CA LEU A 232 4.81 -17.63 3.11
C LEU A 232 4.28 -18.79 3.97
N ALA A 233 4.68 -20.04 3.69
CA ALA A 233 4.28 -21.19 4.46
C ALA A 233 4.77 -21.09 5.92
N VAL A 234 6.03 -20.72 6.12
CA VAL A 234 6.57 -20.48 7.47
C VAL A 234 5.73 -19.43 8.19
N TRP A 235 5.44 -18.28 7.55
CA TRP A 235 4.61 -17.25 8.16
C TRP A 235 3.22 -17.77 8.53
N VAL A 236 2.51 -18.41 7.59
CA VAL A 236 1.15 -18.93 7.83
C VAL A 236 1.11 -19.98 8.92
N LEU A 237 2.11 -20.86 8.97
CA LEU A 237 2.18 -21.95 9.96
C LEU A 237 2.65 -21.49 11.34
N THR A 238 3.44 -20.41 11.42
CA THR A 238 4.00 -19.93 12.70
C THR A 238 3.22 -18.76 13.30
N ARG A 239 2.33 -18.12 12.52
CA ARG A 239 1.49 -17.05 13.08
C ARG A 239 0.58 -17.61 14.16
N PRO A 240 0.44 -16.92 15.29
CA PRO A 240 -0.48 -17.33 16.34
C PRO A 240 -1.93 -17.34 15.80
N HIS A 241 -2.70 -18.31 16.22
CA HIS A 241 -4.15 -18.30 15.98
C HIS A 241 -4.74 -17.43 17.09
N SER A 242 -5.42 -16.34 16.73
CA SER A 242 -6.12 -15.50 17.71
C SER A 242 -7.40 -16.21 18.15
N GLU A 243 -7.48 -16.61 19.40
CA GLU A 243 -8.76 -16.95 20.02
C GLU A 243 -9.51 -15.62 20.26
N GLY A 244 -10.58 -15.38 19.52
CA GLY A 244 -11.60 -14.37 19.85
C GLY A 244 -11.53 -12.99 19.22
N ALA A 245 -10.54 -12.66 18.41
CA ALA A 245 -10.52 -11.39 17.69
C ALA A 245 -10.28 -11.61 16.20
N GLU A 246 -11.07 -10.96 15.39
CA GLU A 246 -11.12 -10.96 13.93
C GLU A 246 -11.61 -12.27 13.29
N LYS A 247 -12.73 -12.16 12.58
CA LYS A 247 -13.19 -13.19 11.64
C LYS A 247 -12.05 -13.48 10.67
N ILE A 248 -11.48 -14.68 10.77
CA ILE A 248 -10.58 -15.19 9.72
C ILE A 248 -11.35 -15.04 8.41
N ARG A 249 -10.77 -14.35 7.44
CA ARG A 249 -11.38 -14.21 6.12
C ARG A 249 -11.76 -15.59 5.60
N GLU A 250 -13.05 -15.85 5.50
CA GLU A 250 -13.54 -17.12 5.00
C GLU A 250 -13.28 -17.17 3.49
N VAL A 251 -12.70 -18.27 3.03
CA VAL A 251 -12.53 -18.50 1.60
C VAL A 251 -13.89 -18.88 1.02
N GLY A 252 -14.43 -18.04 0.16
CA GLY A 252 -15.73 -18.22 -0.49
C GLY A 252 -15.73 -17.62 -1.89
N LEU A 253 -16.84 -17.77 -2.62
CA LEU A 253 -17.01 -17.08 -3.89
C LEU A 253 -17.91 -15.85 -3.71
N TYR A 254 -17.28 -14.67 -3.74
CA TYR A 254 -17.92 -13.38 -3.50
C TYR A 254 -18.13 -12.61 -4.82
N THR A 255 -19.32 -12.72 -5.40
CA THR A 255 -19.68 -12.02 -6.64
C THR A 255 -20.50 -10.75 -6.41
N SER A 256 -21.01 -10.53 -5.19
CA SER A 256 -21.75 -9.32 -4.83
C SER A 256 -20.89 -8.08 -4.91
N GLY A 257 -21.44 -6.98 -5.43
CA GLY A 257 -20.73 -5.68 -5.52
C GLY A 257 -19.55 -5.65 -6.51
N LEU A 258 -19.28 -6.70 -7.29
CA LEU A 258 -18.17 -6.73 -8.24
C LEU A 258 -18.30 -5.62 -9.29
N GLY A 259 -19.52 -5.35 -9.77
CA GLY A 259 -19.79 -4.26 -10.72
C GLY A 259 -19.37 -2.90 -10.15
N ASP A 260 -19.80 -2.60 -8.93
CA ASP A 260 -19.48 -1.34 -8.24
C ASP A 260 -17.98 -1.20 -7.99
N THR A 261 -17.32 -2.29 -7.59
CA THR A 261 -15.85 -2.33 -7.42
C THR A 261 -15.13 -2.00 -8.73
N LEU A 262 -15.55 -2.60 -9.85
CA LEU A 262 -14.94 -2.33 -11.17
C LEU A 262 -15.21 -0.90 -11.64
N VAL A 263 -16.41 -0.38 -11.42
CA VAL A 263 -16.75 1.02 -11.72
C VAL A 263 -15.90 1.95 -10.87
N GLY A 264 -15.74 1.69 -9.57
CA GLY A 264 -14.84 2.44 -8.68
C GLY A 264 -13.40 2.47 -9.21
N GLY A 265 -12.87 1.32 -9.64
CA GLY A 265 -11.54 1.24 -10.25
C GLY A 265 -11.39 2.01 -11.56
N LEU A 266 -12.44 2.04 -12.39
CA LEU A 266 -12.47 2.87 -13.59
C LEU A 266 -12.46 4.36 -13.25
N HIS A 267 -13.18 4.78 -12.21
CA HIS A 267 -13.15 6.17 -11.72
C HIS A 267 -11.77 6.54 -11.17
N THR A 268 -11.11 5.65 -10.43
CA THR A 268 -9.73 5.86 -9.97
C THR A 268 -8.78 6.04 -11.14
N ALA A 269 -8.82 5.15 -12.13
CA ALA A 269 -8.01 5.27 -13.34
C ALA A 269 -8.32 6.56 -14.14
N ALA A 270 -9.56 7.01 -14.16
CA ALA A 270 -9.96 8.23 -14.82
C ALA A 270 -9.36 9.49 -14.16
N ARG A 271 -9.29 9.53 -12.83
CA ARG A 271 -8.64 10.64 -12.10
C ARG A 271 -7.16 10.77 -12.42
N TRP A 272 -6.46 9.68 -12.74
CA TRP A 272 -5.05 9.74 -13.15
C TRP A 272 -4.84 10.52 -14.45
N LEU A 273 -5.87 10.62 -15.28
CA LEU A 273 -5.81 11.24 -16.60
C LEU A 273 -6.40 12.63 -16.66
N ALA A 274 -7.35 12.88 -15.79
CA ALA A 274 -8.01 14.17 -15.65
C ALA A 274 -8.05 14.53 -14.15
N PRO A 275 -6.88 14.81 -13.53
CA PRO A 275 -6.83 15.22 -12.13
C PRO A 275 -7.65 16.50 -11.96
N GLY A 276 -8.42 16.59 -10.87
CA GLY A 276 -9.31 17.72 -10.59
C GLY A 276 -10.68 17.69 -11.31
N VAL A 277 -10.97 16.70 -12.15
CA VAL A 277 -12.30 16.56 -12.76
C VAL A 277 -13.23 15.77 -11.84
N ASN A 278 -14.12 16.49 -11.16
CA ASN A 278 -15.07 15.93 -10.19
C ASN A 278 -16.37 15.37 -10.79
N SER A 279 -16.61 15.54 -12.09
CA SER A 279 -17.84 15.05 -12.70
C SER A 279 -17.69 13.58 -13.14
N VAL A 280 -18.60 12.73 -12.66
CA VAL A 280 -18.65 11.29 -12.99
C VAL A 280 -18.67 11.03 -14.49
N GLY A 281 -19.43 11.82 -15.25
CA GLY A 281 -19.52 11.68 -16.70
C GLY A 281 -18.21 12.00 -17.42
N ALA A 282 -17.54 13.12 -17.04
CA ALA A 282 -16.27 13.52 -17.63
C ALA A 282 -15.15 12.54 -17.27
N SER A 283 -15.11 12.05 -16.03
CA SER A 283 -14.15 11.04 -15.60
C SER A 283 -14.34 9.71 -16.33
N THR A 284 -15.59 9.28 -16.55
CA THR A 284 -15.89 8.06 -17.32
C THR A 284 -15.44 8.20 -18.78
N MET A 285 -15.71 9.33 -19.41
CA MET A 285 -15.26 9.60 -20.79
C MET A 285 -13.73 9.62 -20.89
N ALA A 286 -13.04 10.22 -19.91
CA ALA A 286 -11.59 10.21 -19.83
C ALA A 286 -11.05 8.78 -19.66
N ALA A 287 -11.66 7.95 -18.81
CA ALA A 287 -11.29 6.54 -18.62
C ALA A 287 -11.43 5.73 -19.93
N ILE A 288 -12.54 5.90 -20.65
CA ILE A 288 -12.76 5.24 -21.93
C ILE A 288 -11.69 5.70 -22.94
N ALA A 289 -11.41 7.00 -23.02
CA ALA A 289 -10.41 7.56 -23.94
C ALA A 289 -9.02 6.97 -23.67
N VAL A 290 -8.65 6.83 -22.40
CA VAL A 290 -7.35 6.23 -22.04
C VAL A 290 -7.31 4.74 -22.31
N PHE A 291 -8.34 4.02 -21.93
CA PHE A 291 -8.38 2.58 -22.25
C PHE A 291 -8.22 2.38 -23.77
N ALA A 292 -8.92 3.18 -24.58
CA ALA A 292 -8.79 3.15 -26.03
C ALA A 292 -7.36 3.51 -26.50
N ALA A 293 -6.75 4.57 -25.94
CA ALA A 293 -5.39 4.99 -26.27
C ALA A 293 -4.36 3.90 -25.87
N MET A 294 -4.56 3.26 -24.73
CA MET A 294 -3.71 2.19 -24.28
C MET A 294 -3.83 0.91 -25.12
N LEU A 295 -5.06 0.54 -25.47
CA LEU A 295 -5.31 -0.57 -26.39
C LEU A 295 -4.65 -0.28 -27.75
N ALA A 296 -4.80 0.94 -28.28
CA ALA A 296 -4.16 1.38 -29.51
C ALA A 296 -2.63 1.30 -29.40
N LEU A 297 -2.05 1.73 -28.27
CA LEU A 297 -0.61 1.63 -28.02
C LEU A 297 -0.13 0.17 -27.97
N VAL A 298 -0.85 -0.72 -27.29
CA VAL A 298 -0.55 -2.16 -27.25
C VAL A 298 -0.60 -2.76 -28.64
N LEU A 299 -1.68 -2.49 -29.39
CA LEU A 299 -1.85 -3.01 -30.76
C LEU A 299 -0.76 -2.47 -31.71
N ARG A 300 -0.41 -1.17 -31.60
CA ARG A 300 0.71 -0.58 -32.34
C ARG A 300 2.03 -1.27 -32.01
N THR A 301 2.32 -1.48 -30.73
CA THR A 301 3.55 -2.12 -30.27
C THR A 301 3.64 -3.57 -30.78
N ILE A 302 2.54 -4.32 -30.74
CA ILE A 302 2.47 -5.68 -31.27
C ILE A 302 2.72 -5.69 -32.79
N ARG A 303 2.07 -4.79 -33.53
CA ARG A 303 2.26 -4.67 -34.99
C ARG A 303 3.69 -4.28 -35.34
N ALA A 304 4.27 -3.32 -34.65
CA ALA A 304 5.63 -2.85 -34.84
C ALA A 304 6.66 -3.95 -34.47
N ALA A 305 6.43 -4.70 -33.39
CA ALA A 305 7.25 -5.82 -33.00
C ALA A 305 7.23 -6.95 -34.07
N ARG A 306 6.05 -7.26 -34.62
CA ARG A 306 5.90 -8.20 -35.72
C ARG A 306 6.64 -7.77 -37.00
N ARG A 307 6.76 -6.47 -37.23
CA ARG A 307 7.51 -5.89 -38.36
C ARG A 307 9.00 -5.73 -38.07
N GLY A 308 9.47 -6.06 -36.86
CA GLY A 308 10.87 -5.94 -36.47
C GLY A 308 11.36 -4.48 -36.29
N THR A 309 10.45 -3.50 -36.21
CA THR A 309 10.80 -2.08 -36.14
C THR A 309 11.01 -1.58 -34.70
N VAL A 310 10.58 -2.34 -33.68
CA VAL A 310 10.76 -1.98 -32.27
C VAL A 310 12.07 -2.54 -31.75
N PRO A 311 12.92 -1.73 -31.09
CA PRO A 311 14.15 -2.21 -30.48
C PRO A 311 13.90 -3.33 -29.45
N ALA A 312 14.74 -4.36 -29.46
CA ALA A 312 14.59 -5.52 -28.56
C ALA A 312 14.53 -5.13 -27.06
N ARG A 313 15.19 -4.04 -26.68
CA ARG A 313 15.16 -3.49 -25.29
C ARG A 313 13.78 -2.96 -24.89
N GLU A 314 13.07 -2.32 -25.81
CA GLU A 314 11.69 -1.85 -25.59
C GLU A 314 10.72 -3.03 -25.48
N ILE A 315 10.86 -4.02 -26.38
CA ILE A 315 10.06 -5.27 -26.33
C ILE A 315 10.23 -5.97 -24.99
N ARG A 316 11.47 -6.05 -24.45
CA ARG A 316 11.72 -6.66 -23.14
C ARG A 316 10.99 -5.93 -22.00
N LEU A 317 11.01 -4.58 -21.98
CA LEU A 317 10.29 -3.81 -20.98
C LEU A 317 8.77 -4.00 -21.10
N TYR A 318 8.22 -3.89 -22.32
CA TYR A 318 6.79 -4.10 -22.53
C TYR A 318 6.33 -5.51 -22.14
N ARG A 319 7.17 -6.52 -22.37
CA ARG A 319 6.90 -7.89 -21.92
C ARG A 319 6.95 -7.99 -20.39
N ALA A 320 7.99 -7.46 -19.76
CA ALA A 320 8.14 -7.48 -18.31
C ALA A 320 6.96 -6.80 -17.61
N THR A 321 6.63 -5.58 -18.02
CA THR A 321 5.48 -4.85 -17.47
C THR A 321 4.15 -5.56 -17.74
N ALA A 322 3.97 -6.21 -18.90
CA ALA A 322 2.75 -6.97 -19.20
C ALA A 322 2.61 -8.20 -18.29
N ILE A 323 3.69 -8.96 -18.07
CA ILE A 323 3.69 -10.12 -17.18
C ILE A 323 3.31 -9.69 -15.76
N VAL A 324 3.97 -8.66 -15.22
CA VAL A 324 3.72 -8.18 -13.86
C VAL A 324 2.31 -7.63 -13.73
N LEU A 325 1.84 -6.82 -14.68
CA LEU A 325 0.50 -6.25 -14.70
C LEU A 325 -0.59 -7.34 -14.74
N PHE A 326 -0.44 -8.33 -15.63
CA PHE A 326 -1.37 -9.45 -15.71
C PHE A 326 -1.39 -10.27 -14.41
N SER A 327 -0.22 -10.57 -13.86
CA SER A 327 -0.10 -11.32 -12.60
C SER A 327 -0.70 -10.56 -11.42
N TYR A 328 -0.50 -9.23 -11.37
CA TYR A 328 -1.09 -8.39 -10.33
C TYR A 328 -2.62 -8.34 -10.45
N ALA A 329 -3.13 -8.07 -11.64
CA ALA A 329 -4.58 -8.06 -11.90
C ALA A 329 -5.23 -9.41 -11.60
N PHE A 330 -4.57 -10.52 -11.95
CA PHE A 330 -5.04 -11.87 -11.65
C PHE A 330 -5.13 -12.12 -10.14
N VAL A 331 -4.08 -11.81 -9.38
CA VAL A 331 -4.07 -12.00 -7.92
C VAL A 331 -5.07 -11.07 -7.25
N LEU A 332 -5.17 -9.81 -7.69
CA LEU A 332 -6.14 -8.85 -7.14
C LEU A 332 -7.59 -9.33 -7.36
N LEU A 333 -7.91 -9.76 -8.58
CA LEU A 333 -9.24 -10.30 -8.89
C LEU A 333 -9.52 -11.58 -8.10
N ALA A 334 -8.55 -12.49 -8.01
CA ALA A 334 -8.68 -13.70 -7.21
C ALA A 334 -8.90 -13.39 -5.72
N SER A 335 -8.16 -12.44 -5.14
CA SER A 335 -8.34 -11.99 -3.75
C SER A 335 -9.73 -11.39 -3.53
N ARG A 336 -10.20 -10.54 -4.44
CA ARG A 336 -11.54 -9.93 -4.38
C ARG A 336 -12.66 -10.96 -4.47
N LEU A 337 -12.50 -11.97 -5.32
CA LEU A 337 -13.52 -13.00 -5.52
C LEU A 337 -13.50 -14.10 -4.47
N LEU A 338 -12.35 -14.42 -3.88
CA LEU A 338 -12.19 -15.61 -3.05
C LEU A 338 -11.90 -15.33 -1.57
N ALA A 339 -11.43 -14.16 -1.23
CA ALA A 339 -10.95 -13.88 0.12
C ALA A 339 -11.58 -12.64 0.76
N ASP A 340 -11.74 -11.53 0.00
CA ASP A 340 -12.18 -10.27 0.58
C ASP A 340 -13.04 -9.46 -0.39
N PRO A 341 -14.36 -9.50 -0.23
CA PRO A 341 -15.29 -8.74 -1.07
C PRO A 341 -15.22 -7.22 -0.86
N GLY A 342 -14.57 -6.74 0.21
CA GLY A 342 -14.43 -5.33 0.54
C GLY A 342 -13.22 -4.64 -0.07
N ILE A 343 -12.36 -5.34 -0.82
CA ILE A 343 -11.16 -4.70 -1.42
C ILE A 343 -11.59 -3.60 -2.39
N PRO A 344 -11.30 -2.30 -2.09
CA PRO A 344 -11.58 -1.20 -3.00
C PRO A 344 -10.54 -1.18 -4.13
N LEU A 345 -10.92 -0.67 -5.30
CA LEU A 345 -9.97 -0.38 -6.38
C LEU A 345 -9.63 1.12 -6.38
N ASP A 346 -9.04 1.57 -5.29
CA ASP A 346 -8.61 2.94 -5.03
C ASP A 346 -7.17 3.20 -5.50
N ASP A 347 -6.65 4.40 -5.22
CA ASP A 347 -5.29 4.82 -5.58
C ASP A 347 -4.22 3.95 -4.90
N ARG A 348 -4.45 3.45 -3.68
CA ARG A 348 -3.53 2.59 -2.93
C ARG A 348 -3.38 1.23 -3.62
N ILE A 349 -4.51 0.56 -3.84
CA ILE A 349 -4.54 -0.79 -4.44
C ILE A 349 -4.12 -0.76 -5.91
N LEU A 350 -4.45 0.30 -6.65
CA LEU A 350 -4.11 0.43 -8.06
C LEU A 350 -2.75 1.10 -8.32
N ALA A 351 -2.02 1.59 -7.31
CA ALA A 351 -0.70 2.19 -7.48
C ALA A 351 0.31 1.31 -8.28
N PRO A 352 0.38 -0.03 -8.10
CA PRO A 352 1.20 -0.90 -8.93
C PRO A 352 0.81 -0.87 -10.42
N VAL A 353 -0.48 -0.82 -10.71
CA VAL A 353 -1.01 -0.70 -12.08
C VAL A 353 -0.58 0.63 -12.67
N PHE A 354 -0.77 1.71 -11.93
CA PHE A 354 -0.36 3.05 -12.36
C PHE A 354 1.14 3.11 -12.67
N LEU A 355 2.01 2.60 -11.79
CA LEU A 355 3.46 2.60 -12.00
C LEU A 355 3.87 1.86 -13.27
N LEU A 356 3.32 0.66 -13.50
CA LEU A 356 3.61 -0.14 -14.69
C LEU A 356 3.10 0.53 -15.96
N MET A 357 1.97 1.25 -15.87
CA MET A 357 1.41 1.99 -16.98
C MET A 357 2.23 3.25 -17.28
N ALA A 358 2.67 4.00 -16.28
CA ALA A 358 3.58 5.14 -16.42
C ALA A 358 4.86 4.74 -17.16
N LEU A 359 5.46 3.58 -16.80
CA LEU A 359 6.62 3.02 -17.51
C LEU A 359 6.33 2.80 -19.01
N ARG A 360 5.19 2.21 -19.34
CA ARG A 360 4.81 1.92 -20.75
C ARG A 360 4.54 3.21 -21.52
N VAL A 361 3.77 4.10 -20.93
CA VAL A 361 3.39 5.37 -21.56
C VAL A 361 4.62 6.26 -21.78
N GLY A 362 5.49 6.42 -20.79
CA GLY A 362 6.69 7.23 -20.92
C GLY A 362 7.66 6.73 -21.98
N VAL A 363 7.86 5.41 -22.10
CA VAL A 363 8.69 4.83 -23.18
C VAL A 363 8.03 5.01 -24.55
N ALA A 364 6.70 4.87 -24.63
CA ALA A 364 5.97 5.08 -25.86
C ALA A 364 5.95 6.54 -26.32
N LEU A 365 5.80 7.50 -25.38
CA LEU A 365 5.91 8.93 -25.67
C LEU A 365 7.30 9.30 -26.19
N ALA A 366 8.36 8.76 -25.56
CA ALA A 366 9.72 8.97 -26.02
C ALA A 366 9.97 8.40 -27.43
N ALA A 367 9.42 7.22 -27.74
CA ALA A 367 9.47 6.66 -29.10
C ALA A 367 8.71 7.53 -30.10
N PHE A 368 7.50 7.95 -29.75
CA PHE A 368 6.68 8.84 -30.58
C PHE A 368 7.39 10.17 -30.88
N TRP A 369 8.02 10.81 -29.91
CA TRP A 369 8.75 12.06 -30.09
C TRP A 369 9.96 11.88 -31.00
N ARG A 370 10.72 10.80 -30.85
CA ARG A 370 11.86 10.50 -31.74
C ARG A 370 11.42 10.37 -33.20
N ASP A 371 10.30 9.70 -33.43
CA ASP A 371 9.81 9.43 -34.78
C ASP A 371 9.08 10.64 -35.40
N SER A 372 8.50 11.53 -34.59
CA SER A 372 7.62 12.62 -35.04
C SER A 372 8.31 13.97 -35.21
N LEU A 373 9.47 14.20 -34.54
CA LEU A 373 10.19 15.48 -34.55
C LEU A 373 10.55 16.00 -35.97
N LEU A 374 10.65 15.12 -36.95
CA LEU A 374 10.99 15.45 -38.33
C LEU A 374 9.76 15.57 -39.25
N ALA A 375 8.61 14.99 -38.92
CA ALA A 375 7.49 14.87 -39.85
C ALA A 375 6.22 15.68 -39.46
N HIS A 376 5.97 15.91 -38.15
CA HIS A 376 4.64 16.39 -37.71
C HIS A 376 4.72 17.42 -36.56
N ARG A 377 5.27 18.61 -36.81
CA ARG A 377 5.44 19.70 -35.82
C ARG A 377 4.15 20.05 -35.06
N GLY A 378 2.99 20.04 -35.73
CA GLY A 378 1.70 20.32 -35.09
C GLY A 378 1.30 19.31 -34.04
N ILE A 379 1.55 18.00 -34.28
CA ILE A 379 1.25 16.92 -33.32
C ILE A 379 2.18 17.02 -32.13
N VAL A 380 3.45 17.36 -32.34
CA VAL A 380 4.42 17.57 -31.26
C VAL A 380 3.97 18.72 -30.34
N LEU A 381 3.59 19.85 -30.91
CA LEU A 381 3.10 21.02 -30.14
C LEU A 381 1.82 20.67 -29.35
N LEU A 382 0.89 19.96 -29.98
CA LEU A 382 -0.33 19.49 -29.28
C LEU A 382 0.02 18.56 -28.12
N THR A 383 0.92 17.57 -28.31
CA THR A 383 1.34 16.64 -27.27
C THR A 383 2.05 17.35 -26.12
N VAL A 384 2.90 18.33 -26.41
CA VAL A 384 3.56 19.16 -25.40
C VAL A 384 2.53 19.97 -24.61
N GLY A 385 1.58 20.63 -25.31
CA GLY A 385 0.51 21.37 -24.65
C GLY A 385 -0.37 20.51 -23.74
N MET A 386 -0.78 19.35 -24.23
CA MET A 386 -1.55 18.39 -23.40
C MET A 386 -0.76 17.88 -22.20
N SER A 387 0.52 17.55 -22.38
CA SER A 387 1.39 17.12 -21.26
C SER A 387 1.58 18.23 -20.23
N ALA A 388 1.79 19.48 -20.67
CA ALA A 388 1.92 20.62 -19.79
C ALA A 388 0.62 20.89 -18.99
N SER A 389 -0.54 20.82 -19.65
CA SER A 389 -1.83 20.96 -19.00
C SER A 389 -2.10 19.86 -17.98
N TRP A 390 -1.72 18.62 -18.32
CA TRP A 390 -1.86 17.48 -17.40
C TRP A 390 -0.93 17.62 -16.18
N ILE A 391 0.34 18.01 -16.38
CA ILE A 391 1.30 18.25 -15.29
C ILE A 391 0.77 19.37 -14.38
N TRP A 392 0.26 20.45 -14.94
CA TRP A 392 -0.31 21.56 -14.17
C TRP A 392 -1.48 21.12 -13.29
N GLY A 393 -2.48 20.45 -13.86
CA GLY A 393 -3.63 19.96 -13.10
C GLY A 393 -3.25 18.89 -12.04
N SER A 394 -2.29 18.03 -12.34
CA SER A 394 -1.79 17.03 -11.41
C SER A 394 -1.01 17.67 -10.26
N GLU A 395 -0.20 18.68 -10.54
CA GLU A 395 0.59 19.41 -9.54
C GLU A 395 -0.31 20.18 -8.58
N GLU A 396 -1.34 20.86 -9.08
CA GLU A 396 -2.31 21.60 -8.27
C GLU A 396 -3.01 20.66 -7.25
N VAL A 397 -3.50 19.50 -7.70
CA VAL A 397 -4.14 18.51 -6.82
C VAL A 397 -3.13 17.92 -5.83
N SER A 398 -1.92 17.59 -6.30
CA SER A 398 -0.87 17.02 -5.44
C SER A 398 -0.39 18.03 -4.39
N ALA A 399 -0.22 19.30 -4.77
CA ALA A 399 0.15 20.35 -3.83
C ALA A 399 -0.95 20.60 -2.79
N GLY A 400 -2.22 20.53 -3.18
CA GLY A 400 -3.36 20.59 -2.26
C GLY A 400 -3.27 19.48 -1.22
N LEU A 401 -3.13 18.22 -1.63
CA LEU A 401 -2.97 17.06 -0.73
C LEU A 401 -1.77 17.22 0.22
N VAL A 402 -0.61 17.64 -0.30
CA VAL A 402 0.59 17.87 0.53
C VAL A 402 0.33 18.95 1.57
N ASN A 403 -0.33 20.05 1.17
CA ASN A 403 -0.65 21.14 2.08
C ASN A 403 -1.62 20.69 3.18
N ASP A 404 -2.63 19.88 2.83
CA ASP A 404 -3.59 19.34 3.79
C ASP A 404 -2.89 18.43 4.81
N PHE A 405 -2.03 17.52 4.35
CA PHE A 405 -1.23 16.67 5.25
C PHE A 405 -0.27 17.46 6.15
N ARG A 406 0.31 18.54 5.64
CA ARG A 406 1.20 19.42 6.43
C ARG A 406 0.44 20.32 7.40
N ALA A 407 -0.78 20.71 7.08
CA ALA A 407 -1.56 21.60 7.93
C ALA A 407 -2.17 20.88 9.13
N ASP A 408 -2.69 19.66 8.90
CA ASP A 408 -3.50 18.95 9.90
C ASP A 408 -2.99 17.54 10.23
N GLY A 409 -2.05 16.98 9.47
CA GLY A 409 -1.77 15.55 9.46
C GLY A 409 -2.81 14.80 8.63
N GLY A 410 -2.95 13.51 8.85
CA GLY A 410 -3.97 12.71 8.16
C GLY A 410 -4.52 11.63 9.08
N ASP A 411 -5.81 11.36 8.96
CA ASP A 411 -6.48 10.31 9.73
C ASP A 411 -6.22 10.47 11.25
N LEU A 412 -5.62 9.46 11.90
CA LEU A 412 -5.36 9.47 13.34
C LEU A 412 -4.18 10.37 13.77
N ALA A 413 -3.44 10.98 12.84
CA ALA A 413 -2.47 12.02 13.14
C ALA A 413 -3.09 13.43 13.19
N ALA A 414 -4.33 13.59 12.74
CA ALA A 414 -5.01 14.88 12.63
C ALA A 414 -5.12 15.60 13.96
N HIS A 415 -5.15 16.95 13.88
CA HIS A 415 -5.22 17.82 15.06
C HIS A 415 -6.44 17.55 15.96
N GLU A 416 -7.54 17.10 15.40
CA GLU A 416 -8.75 16.75 16.16
C GLU A 416 -8.48 15.69 17.25
N TRP A 417 -7.58 14.74 16.99
CA TRP A 417 -7.20 13.71 17.95
C TRP A 417 -6.28 14.24 19.05
N THR A 418 -5.32 15.10 18.71
CA THR A 418 -4.43 15.72 19.70
C THR A 418 -5.18 16.70 20.60
N ALA A 419 -6.23 17.34 20.11
CA ALA A 419 -7.10 18.24 20.84
C ALA A 419 -8.25 17.54 21.57
N SER A 420 -8.41 16.22 21.40
CA SER A 420 -9.51 15.43 21.96
C SER A 420 -9.48 15.36 23.50
N PRO A 421 -10.53 15.82 24.20
CA PRO A 421 -10.66 15.62 25.64
C PRO A 421 -10.69 14.15 26.06
N LEU A 422 -11.26 13.25 25.22
CA LEU A 422 -11.26 11.82 25.51
C LEU A 422 -9.84 11.25 25.50
N VAL A 423 -9.04 11.61 24.51
CA VAL A 423 -7.62 11.22 24.43
C VAL A 423 -6.85 11.76 25.64
N ALA A 424 -7.06 13.04 25.97
CA ALA A 424 -6.45 13.64 27.15
C ALA A 424 -6.85 12.93 28.44
N TRP A 425 -8.12 12.57 28.60
CA TRP A 425 -8.58 11.77 29.73
C TRP A 425 -7.91 10.39 29.78
N ALA A 426 -7.82 9.70 28.62
CA ALA A 426 -7.15 8.40 28.57
C ALA A 426 -5.68 8.48 29.02
N ALA A 427 -4.98 9.57 28.69
CA ALA A 427 -3.60 9.80 29.10
C ALA A 427 -3.46 9.94 30.63
N HIS A 428 -4.46 10.56 31.29
CA HIS A 428 -4.45 10.84 32.72
C HIS A 428 -5.18 9.79 33.58
N ALA A 429 -5.92 8.87 32.96
CA ALA A 429 -6.61 7.80 33.68
C ALA A 429 -5.63 6.98 34.53
N PRO A 430 -6.03 6.53 35.75
CA PRO A 430 -5.15 5.82 36.66
C PRO A 430 -4.43 4.65 35.95
N PRO A 431 -3.13 4.44 36.23
CA PRO A 431 -2.42 3.28 35.74
C PRO A 431 -3.15 1.98 36.12
N GLY A 432 -3.29 1.06 35.17
CA GLY A 432 -3.99 -0.21 35.39
C GLY A 432 -5.51 -0.16 35.19
N THR A 433 -6.13 1.00 34.93
CA THR A 433 -7.53 1.04 34.50
C THR A 433 -7.66 0.45 33.11
N PRO A 434 -8.40 -0.67 32.90
CA PRO A 434 -8.66 -1.20 31.57
C PRO A 434 -9.50 -0.20 30.75
N LEU A 435 -9.05 0.10 29.56
CA LEU A 435 -9.73 0.99 28.63
C LEU A 435 -10.35 0.19 27.49
N TYR A 436 -11.55 0.54 27.12
CA TYR A 436 -12.32 -0.02 26.00
C TYR A 436 -12.72 1.12 25.08
N SER A 437 -12.57 0.95 23.78
CA SER A 437 -12.92 2.02 22.84
C SER A 437 -13.32 1.48 21.47
N ASN A 438 -14.10 2.27 20.76
CA ASN A 438 -14.32 2.12 19.32
C ASN A 438 -13.13 2.67 18.49
N TRP A 439 -12.16 3.35 19.14
CA TRP A 439 -10.92 3.83 18.52
C TRP A 439 -9.68 3.49 19.38
N PRO A 440 -9.42 2.21 19.67
CA PRO A 440 -8.29 1.81 20.51
C PRO A 440 -6.95 2.24 19.94
N ALA A 441 -6.83 2.24 18.62
CA ALA A 441 -5.64 2.64 17.90
C ALA A 441 -5.27 4.11 18.14
N ALA A 442 -6.25 5.03 18.09
CA ALA A 442 -6.04 6.46 18.38
C ALA A 442 -5.55 6.68 19.81
N ILE A 443 -6.18 6.00 20.79
CA ILE A 443 -5.77 6.09 22.19
C ILE A 443 -4.32 5.64 22.33
N TRP A 444 -3.96 4.48 21.78
CA TRP A 444 -2.58 3.98 21.85
C TRP A 444 -1.58 4.96 21.24
N PHE A 445 -1.87 5.48 20.06
CA PHE A 445 -0.96 6.37 19.37
C PHE A 445 -0.63 7.64 20.16
N HIS A 446 -1.66 8.27 20.70
CA HIS A 446 -1.50 9.55 21.41
C HIS A 446 -1.10 9.40 22.88
N THR A 447 -1.34 8.24 23.50
CA THR A 447 -1.13 8.05 24.95
C THR A 447 -0.17 6.91 25.29
N ALA A 448 0.26 6.11 24.32
CA ALA A 448 0.99 4.86 24.48
C ALA A 448 0.24 3.80 25.33
N ARG A 449 -1.05 3.96 25.57
CA ARG A 449 -1.88 3.01 26.34
C ARG A 449 -2.57 2.04 25.40
N ALA A 450 -2.23 0.76 25.51
CA ALA A 450 -2.96 -0.29 24.83
C ALA A 450 -4.40 -0.39 25.38
N THR A 451 -5.36 -0.61 24.50
CA THR A 451 -6.79 -0.47 24.79
C THR A 451 -7.54 -1.63 24.14
N HIS A 452 -8.58 -2.14 24.80
CA HIS A 452 -9.46 -3.15 24.23
C HIS A 452 -10.41 -2.56 23.19
N GLU A 453 -10.70 -3.34 22.17
CA GLU A 453 -11.79 -3.05 21.24
C GLU A 453 -13.15 -3.24 21.92
N MET A 454 -14.18 -2.64 21.35
CA MET A 454 -15.55 -2.84 21.82
C MET A 454 -16.18 -4.08 21.14
N PRO A 455 -17.26 -4.65 21.69
CA PRO A 455 -18.05 -5.66 21.02
C PRO A 455 -18.53 -5.21 19.64
N LEU A 456 -18.59 -6.14 18.70
CA LEU A 456 -19.13 -5.91 17.35
C LEU A 456 -20.66 -6.01 17.32
N ASP A 457 -21.24 -6.84 18.20
CA ASP A 457 -22.66 -7.15 18.22
C ASP A 457 -23.33 -6.69 19.53
N LEU A 458 -24.63 -6.37 19.46
CA LEU A 458 -25.47 -5.98 20.59
C LEU A 458 -26.42 -7.10 21.06
N ASP A 459 -26.06 -8.35 20.82
CA ASP A 459 -26.88 -9.46 21.34
C ASP A 459 -26.84 -9.50 22.89
N GLU A 460 -27.91 -10.04 23.48
CA GLU A 460 -28.11 -10.02 24.93
C GLU A 460 -27.00 -10.73 25.71
N SER A 461 -26.43 -11.79 25.16
CA SER A 461 -25.32 -12.54 25.79
C SER A 461 -24.05 -11.71 25.80
N THR A 462 -23.67 -11.13 24.67
CA THR A 462 -22.49 -10.26 24.51
C THR A 462 -22.57 -9.04 25.43
N VAL A 463 -23.71 -8.34 25.44
CA VAL A 463 -23.91 -7.17 26.31
C VAL A 463 -23.79 -7.54 27.79
N ARG A 464 -24.39 -8.65 28.21
CA ARG A 464 -24.30 -9.14 29.61
C ARG A 464 -22.89 -9.50 30.03
N GLU A 465 -22.17 -10.24 29.19
CA GLU A 465 -20.78 -10.64 29.46
C GLU A 465 -19.84 -9.44 29.47
N PHE A 466 -19.99 -8.51 28.53
CA PHE A 466 -19.24 -7.26 28.48
C PHE A 466 -19.48 -6.40 29.73
N ARG A 467 -20.74 -6.23 30.14
CA ARG A 467 -21.08 -5.57 31.39
C ARG A 467 -20.38 -6.21 32.59
N ALA A 468 -20.48 -7.53 32.73
CA ALA A 468 -19.88 -8.23 33.85
C ALA A 468 -18.34 -8.07 33.86
N LYS A 469 -17.70 -7.99 32.69
CA LYS A 469 -16.27 -7.73 32.57
C LYS A 469 -15.94 -6.30 33.01
N ILE A 470 -16.64 -5.28 32.52
CA ILE A 470 -16.44 -3.88 32.90
C ILE A 470 -16.60 -3.69 34.43
N GLU A 471 -17.63 -4.30 35.02
CA GLU A 471 -17.88 -4.22 36.48
C GLU A 471 -16.76 -4.90 37.29
N ARG A 472 -16.29 -6.08 36.85
CA ARG A 472 -15.23 -6.83 37.52
C ARG A 472 -13.87 -6.14 37.47
N GLU A 473 -13.57 -5.51 36.35
CA GLU A 473 -12.26 -4.92 36.07
C GLU A 473 -12.21 -3.41 36.41
N HIS A 474 -13.33 -2.83 36.80
CA HIS A 474 -13.48 -1.37 37.00
C HIS A 474 -13.07 -0.57 35.75
N GLY A 475 -13.37 -1.11 34.57
CA GLY A 475 -12.98 -0.57 33.27
C GLY A 475 -13.70 0.73 32.93
N ALA A 476 -13.16 1.46 31.95
CA ALA A 476 -13.78 2.64 31.38
C ALA A 476 -13.94 2.48 29.86
N ILE A 477 -15.11 2.87 29.33
CA ILE A 477 -15.38 2.90 27.90
C ILE A 477 -15.21 4.34 27.41
N LEU A 478 -14.38 4.53 26.41
CA LEU A 478 -14.19 5.77 25.68
C LEU A 478 -14.91 5.67 24.34
N SER A 479 -16.06 6.31 24.25
CA SER A 479 -16.98 6.26 23.13
C SER A 479 -16.81 7.51 22.27
N PHE A 480 -16.01 7.43 21.20
CA PHE A 480 -15.89 8.51 20.22
C PHE A 480 -17.11 8.54 19.29
N ARG A 481 -17.63 9.74 18.98
CA ARG A 481 -18.78 9.93 18.10
C ARG A 481 -18.44 9.88 16.62
N ALA A 482 -17.23 10.29 16.27
CA ALA A 482 -16.77 10.26 14.89
C ALA A 482 -16.32 8.85 14.46
N HIS A 483 -16.67 8.44 13.24
CA HIS A 483 -16.09 7.31 12.53
C HIS A 483 -16.32 5.89 13.11
N ALA A 484 -17.37 5.63 13.87
CA ALA A 484 -17.71 4.30 14.35
C ALA A 484 -18.37 3.47 13.23
N VAL A 485 -17.59 2.70 12.45
CA VAL A 485 -18.13 1.99 11.27
C VAL A 485 -18.41 0.51 11.54
N ASP A 486 -17.61 -0.17 12.35
CA ASP A 486 -17.63 -1.63 12.46
C ASP A 486 -18.01 -2.18 13.85
N PHE A 487 -18.14 -1.31 14.85
CA PHE A 487 -18.50 -1.69 16.21
C PHE A 487 -19.97 -1.41 16.51
N ALA A 488 -20.51 -2.13 17.48
CA ALA A 488 -21.83 -1.77 18.03
C ALA A 488 -21.84 -0.28 18.44
N PRO A 489 -22.92 0.47 18.15
CA PRO A 489 -22.97 1.89 18.51
C PRO A 489 -22.64 2.09 19.99
N PRO A 490 -21.56 2.81 20.34
CA PRO A 490 -21.00 2.81 21.70
C PRO A 490 -22.01 3.29 22.75
N ASP A 491 -22.80 4.32 22.43
CA ASP A 491 -23.81 4.84 23.33
C ASP A 491 -24.98 3.83 23.53
N SER A 492 -25.33 3.08 22.49
CA SER A 492 -26.35 2.03 22.58
C SER A 492 -25.85 0.86 23.43
N LEU A 493 -24.60 0.41 23.21
CA LEU A 493 -23.98 -0.63 24.02
C LEU A 493 -23.90 -0.23 25.49
N ALA A 494 -23.46 0.99 25.79
CA ALA A 494 -23.35 1.51 27.14
C ALA A 494 -24.72 1.59 27.83
N ALA A 495 -25.76 2.04 27.11
CA ALA A 495 -27.12 2.09 27.64
C ALA A 495 -27.67 0.69 27.93
N LEU A 496 -27.53 -0.27 27.00
CA LEU A 496 -27.97 -1.65 27.19
C LEU A 496 -27.21 -2.36 28.33
N ALA A 497 -25.94 -2.08 28.47
CA ALA A 497 -25.12 -2.58 29.57
C ALA A 497 -25.41 -1.89 30.92
N GLY A 498 -26.28 -0.88 30.97
CA GLY A 498 -26.65 -0.15 32.20
C GLY A 498 -25.48 0.64 32.80
N LEU A 499 -24.59 1.13 31.97
CA LEU A 499 -23.44 1.96 32.34
C LEU A 499 -23.87 3.41 32.50
N VAL A 500 -23.12 4.18 33.31
CA VAL A 500 -23.38 5.59 33.60
C VAL A 500 -22.34 6.46 32.91
N ALA A 501 -22.79 7.51 32.23
CA ALA A 501 -21.90 8.50 31.65
C ALA A 501 -21.26 9.32 32.80
N VAL A 502 -19.93 9.25 32.89
CA VAL A 502 -19.14 9.99 33.88
C VAL A 502 -18.84 11.39 33.37
N GLU A 503 -18.43 11.48 32.12
CA GLU A 503 -18.10 12.74 31.44
C GLU A 503 -18.61 12.71 30.00
N ARG A 504 -19.00 13.90 29.51
CA ARG A 504 -19.49 14.09 28.14
C ARG A 504 -18.84 15.30 27.51
N TRP A 505 -18.27 15.11 26.32
CA TRP A 505 -17.67 16.15 25.48
C TRP A 505 -18.23 16.13 24.06
N PRO A 506 -17.94 17.16 23.26
CA PRO A 506 -18.38 17.19 21.86
C PRO A 506 -17.91 15.99 21.05
N ASP A 507 -16.70 15.48 21.30
CA ASP A 507 -16.06 14.37 20.60
C ASP A 507 -16.48 12.99 21.12
N GLY A 508 -17.12 12.88 22.31
CA GLY A 508 -17.63 11.60 22.80
C GLY A 508 -18.00 11.58 24.29
N THR A 509 -18.07 10.37 24.82
CA THR A 509 -18.55 10.12 26.19
C THR A 509 -17.69 9.07 26.87
N ILE A 510 -17.45 9.23 28.17
CA ILE A 510 -16.87 8.20 29.04
C ILE A 510 -17.95 7.53 29.84
N TRP A 511 -17.96 6.21 29.80
CA TRP A 511 -18.91 5.38 30.54
C TRP A 511 -18.20 4.48 31.52
N ARG A 512 -18.81 4.26 32.68
CA ARG A 512 -18.35 3.35 33.73
C ARG A 512 -19.52 2.61 34.39
N ALA A 513 -19.17 1.55 35.14
CA ALA A 513 -20.16 0.88 35.98
C ALA A 513 -20.67 1.83 37.08
N PRO A 514 -21.96 1.76 37.47
CA PRO A 514 -22.54 2.62 38.51
C PRO A 514 -21.77 2.59 39.84
N ALA A 515 -21.24 1.43 40.25
CA ALA A 515 -20.45 1.28 41.47
C ALA A 515 -19.13 2.07 41.48
N ASP A 516 -18.58 2.37 40.29
CA ASP A 516 -17.31 3.06 40.14
C ASP A 516 -17.43 4.58 40.12
N THR A 517 -18.65 5.11 39.94
CA THR A 517 -18.91 6.55 39.95
C THR A 517 -18.87 7.12 41.37
N VAL A 518 -19.17 6.34 42.40
CA VAL A 518 -19.16 6.76 43.81
C VAL A 518 -17.72 6.95 44.33
N ARG A 519 -16.73 6.33 43.74
CA ARG A 519 -15.32 6.42 44.16
C ARG A 519 -14.57 7.64 43.62
N LEU A 520 -15.19 8.41 42.72
CA LEU A 520 -14.56 9.57 42.06
C LEU A 520 -15.06 10.92 42.64
N GLN A 521 -15.92 10.90 43.68
CA GLN A 521 -16.21 12.14 44.42
C GLN A 521 -15.04 12.42 45.38
N PRO A 522 -14.42 13.63 45.29
CA PRO A 522 -13.26 14.00 46.11
C PRO A 522 -13.54 14.03 47.59
#